data_6d120f8b13ff398383f7d99dd9c69d07
#
_entry.id   6d120f8b13ff398383f7d99dd9c69d07
#
_cell.length_a   1.000
_cell.length_b   1.000
_cell.length_c   1.000
_cell.angle_alpha   90.00
_cell.angle_beta   90.00
_cell.angle_gamma   90.00
#
_symmetry.space_group_name_H-M   'P 1'
#
loop_
_entity.id
_entity.type
_entity.pdbx_description
1 polymer ?
#
loop_
_entity_poly.entity_id
_entity_poly.type
_entity_poly.pdbx_seq_one_letter_code
_entity_poly.pdbx_strand_id
1 'polypeptide(L)'
;MLYEKESALILLSSEGRIRRLTMDEFRHDLGKEPFLFLFDSRKARGKEPTPFTLSPLEETMDRLLAPGGCPWDRAQDHRSLRTYFLQEVYEVIDAIDKDDMVNLKEELGDVLLQIVFHARLAEKEGFFTMQDVVDGINEKMIRRHPFVFEKITEKYSCALYLA
;
A
#
# COMPACT_ATOMS: atom_id res chain seq x y z
N MET A 1 -4.41 -13.06 -20.71
CA MET A 1 -4.31 -11.75 -20.04
C MET A 1 -4.16 -10.71 -21.13
N LEU A 2 -5.25 -10.03 -21.47
CA LEU A 2 -5.30 -9.06 -22.58
C LEU A 2 -4.90 -7.68 -22.02
N TYR A 3 -3.63 -7.30 -22.23
CA TYR A 3 -3.24 -5.90 -22.09
C TYR A 3 -3.87 -5.13 -23.27
N GLU A 4 -4.72 -4.15 -22.95
CA GLU A 4 -5.27 -3.27 -23.96
C GLU A 4 -4.16 -2.51 -24.69
N LYS A 5 -4.32 -2.35 -26.01
CA LYS A 5 -3.32 -1.78 -26.94
C LYS A 5 -2.92 -0.31 -26.63
N GLU A 6 -3.58 0.34 -25.69
CA GLU A 6 -3.39 1.75 -25.35
C GLU A 6 -2.60 2.01 -24.04
N SER A 7 -2.04 0.97 -23.41
CA SER A 7 -1.22 1.14 -22.19
C SER A 7 0.05 1.91 -22.56
N ALA A 8 0.19 3.13 -22.05
CA ALA A 8 1.39 3.93 -22.25
C ALA A 8 2.49 3.50 -21.29
N LEU A 9 3.65 3.11 -21.82
CA LEU A 9 4.88 2.90 -21.06
C LEU A 9 5.65 4.20 -20.95
N ILE A 10 6.19 4.48 -19.79
CA ILE A 10 7.12 5.60 -19.61
C ILE A 10 8.52 5.00 -19.50
N LEU A 11 9.40 5.38 -20.42
CA LEU A 11 10.82 5.04 -20.39
C LEU A 11 11.61 6.24 -19.90
N LEU A 12 12.51 5.97 -18.95
CA LEU A 12 13.52 6.92 -18.50
C LEU A 12 14.89 6.45 -18.97
N SER A 13 15.57 7.21 -19.82
CA SER A 13 16.95 6.90 -20.25
C SER A 13 17.95 7.23 -19.15
N SER A 14 19.15 6.66 -19.23
CA SER A 14 20.30 6.99 -18.35
C SER A 14 20.69 8.47 -18.40
N GLU A 15 20.29 9.19 -19.45
CA GLU A 15 20.50 10.64 -19.61
C GLU A 15 19.32 11.50 -19.10
N GLY A 16 18.34 10.87 -18.40
CA GLY A 16 17.18 11.57 -17.82
C GLY A 16 16.08 11.96 -18.83
N ARG A 17 16.14 11.45 -20.06
CA ARG A 17 15.09 11.69 -21.07
C ARG A 17 13.88 10.79 -20.81
N ILE A 18 12.68 11.38 -20.78
CA ILE A 18 11.41 10.68 -20.62
C ILE A 18 10.76 10.50 -21.98
N ARG A 19 10.44 9.25 -22.36
CA ARG A 19 9.65 8.92 -23.56
C ARG A 19 8.41 8.15 -23.16
N ARG A 20 7.27 8.49 -23.76
CA ARG A 20 6.05 7.69 -23.67
C ARG A 20 5.96 6.83 -24.92
N LEU A 21 5.79 5.52 -24.73
CA LEU A 21 5.68 4.54 -25.80
C LEU A 21 4.43 3.69 -25.60
N THR A 22 3.86 3.24 -26.70
CA THR A 22 2.89 2.14 -26.70
C THR A 22 3.61 0.79 -26.56
N MET A 23 2.87 -0.29 -26.22
CA MET A 23 3.45 -1.63 -26.13
C MET A 23 4.06 -2.10 -27.47
N ASP A 24 3.54 -1.67 -28.60
CA ASP A 24 4.06 -2.04 -29.92
C ASP A 24 5.37 -1.30 -30.23
N GLU A 25 5.47 0.00 -29.92
CA GLU A 25 6.70 0.78 -30.04
C GLU A 25 7.79 0.24 -29.11
N PHE A 26 7.42 -0.19 -27.91
CA PHE A 26 8.33 -0.80 -26.96
C PHE A 26 8.96 -2.10 -27.47
N ARG A 27 8.18 -2.99 -28.09
CA ARG A 27 8.70 -4.24 -28.67
C ARG A 27 9.74 -4.01 -29.77
N HIS A 28 9.65 -2.89 -30.47
CA HIS A 28 10.61 -2.50 -31.51
C HIS A 28 11.89 -1.85 -30.97
N ASP A 29 11.86 -1.30 -29.76
CA ASP A 29 13.01 -0.59 -29.15
C ASP A 29 13.80 -1.46 -28.15
N LEU A 30 13.37 -2.70 -27.91
CA LEU A 30 14.06 -3.66 -27.04
C LEU A 30 15.49 -3.93 -27.53
N GLY A 31 16.48 -3.47 -26.77
CA GLY A 31 17.90 -3.82 -26.95
C GLY A 31 18.82 -2.66 -27.33
N LYS A 32 18.33 -1.41 -27.41
CA LYS A 32 19.15 -0.28 -27.88
C LYS A 32 19.80 0.54 -26.77
N GLU A 33 19.26 0.57 -25.54
CA GLU A 33 19.84 1.24 -24.36
C GLU A 33 19.28 0.67 -23.03
N PRO A 34 20.00 0.82 -21.89
CA PRO A 34 19.46 0.45 -20.60
C PRO A 34 18.40 1.48 -20.16
N PHE A 35 17.16 1.03 -20.01
CA PHE A 35 16.03 1.86 -19.59
C PHE A 35 15.48 1.39 -18.24
N LEU A 36 15.06 2.36 -17.40
CA LEU A 36 14.25 2.09 -16.22
C LEU A 36 12.77 2.15 -16.62
N PHE A 37 12.02 1.09 -16.35
CA PHE A 37 10.59 1.02 -16.64
C PHE A 37 9.78 1.58 -15.47
N LEU A 38 8.97 2.60 -15.74
CA LEU A 38 7.94 3.07 -14.83
C LEU A 38 6.58 2.65 -15.39
N PHE A 39 5.96 1.66 -14.79
CA PHE A 39 4.58 1.26 -15.11
C PHE A 39 3.61 2.21 -14.42
N ASP A 40 2.83 2.99 -15.19
CA ASP A 40 1.67 3.66 -14.65
C ASP A 40 0.45 2.72 -14.70
N SER A 41 0.36 1.83 -13.72
CA SER A 41 -0.75 0.88 -13.58
C SER A 41 -2.12 1.55 -13.42
N ARG A 42 -2.16 2.86 -13.14
CA ARG A 42 -3.38 3.64 -12.91
C ARG A 42 -4.06 4.04 -14.22
N LYS A 43 -3.28 4.29 -15.29
CA LYS A 43 -3.82 4.53 -16.64
C LYS A 43 -4.41 3.29 -17.31
N ALA A 44 -3.91 2.11 -16.95
CA ALA A 44 -4.43 0.84 -17.46
C ALA A 44 -5.90 0.57 -17.05
N ARG A 45 -6.47 1.36 -16.15
CA ARG A 45 -7.85 1.20 -15.64
C ARG A 45 -8.82 2.32 -16.05
N GLY A 46 -8.42 3.26 -16.90
CA GLY A 46 -9.31 4.35 -17.37
C GLY A 46 -9.83 5.27 -16.27
N LYS A 47 -9.24 5.23 -15.05
CA LYS A 47 -9.52 6.18 -13.98
C LYS A 47 -8.40 7.20 -13.86
N GLU A 48 -8.75 8.48 -13.82
CA GLU A 48 -7.82 9.53 -13.38
C GLU A 48 -7.20 9.12 -12.05
N PRO A 49 -5.87 9.30 -11.86
CA PRO A 49 -5.22 8.99 -10.60
C PRO A 49 -5.72 9.95 -9.52
N THR A 50 -6.74 9.53 -8.78
CA THR A 50 -7.08 10.23 -7.55
C THR A 50 -5.94 10.04 -6.55
N PRO A 51 -5.51 11.10 -5.84
CA PRO A 51 -4.55 10.94 -4.75
C PRO A 51 -5.04 9.86 -3.80
N PHE A 52 -4.14 8.93 -3.44
CA PHE A 52 -4.50 7.93 -2.44
C PHE A 52 -4.78 8.63 -1.11
N THR A 53 -5.89 8.26 -0.48
CA THR A 53 -6.26 8.73 0.86
C THR A 53 -7.01 7.63 1.60
N LEU A 54 -6.82 7.55 2.91
CA LEU A 54 -7.58 6.68 3.80
C LEU A 54 -8.90 7.32 4.25
N SER A 55 -9.09 8.63 4.02
CA SER A 55 -10.24 9.39 4.52
C SER A 55 -11.60 8.73 4.23
N PRO A 56 -11.89 8.17 3.03
CA PRO A 56 -13.18 7.53 2.80
C PRO A 56 -13.43 6.31 3.70
N LEU A 57 -12.38 5.54 4.03
CA LEU A 57 -12.51 4.40 4.94
C LEU A 57 -12.69 4.87 6.39
N GLU A 58 -11.95 5.89 6.79
CA GLU A 58 -12.08 6.51 8.11
C GLU A 58 -13.48 7.08 8.32
N GLU A 59 -14.02 7.84 7.34
CA GLU A 59 -15.38 8.36 7.37
C GLU A 59 -16.44 7.25 7.47
N THR A 60 -16.22 6.13 6.79
CA THR A 60 -17.08 4.96 6.89
C THR A 60 -17.06 4.39 8.31
N MET A 61 -15.88 4.22 8.90
CA MET A 61 -15.74 3.76 10.28
C MET A 61 -16.38 4.73 11.28
N ASP A 62 -16.22 6.03 11.09
CA ASP A 62 -16.87 7.04 11.94
C ASP A 62 -18.39 6.90 11.93
N ARG A 63 -18.99 6.66 10.77
CA ARG A 63 -20.43 6.43 10.64
C ARG A 63 -20.87 5.14 11.31
N LEU A 64 -20.11 4.06 11.19
CA LEU A 64 -20.40 2.78 11.83
C LEU A 64 -20.33 2.89 13.37
N LEU A 65 -19.36 3.63 13.88
CA LEU A 65 -19.13 3.82 15.33
C LEU A 65 -19.97 4.95 15.96
N ALA A 66 -20.64 5.78 15.16
CA ALA A 66 -21.46 6.89 15.64
C ALA A 66 -22.71 6.40 16.40
N PRO A 67 -23.32 7.27 17.26
CA PRO A 67 -24.65 7.02 17.81
C PRO A 67 -25.66 6.74 16.65
N GLY A 68 -26.30 5.57 16.69
CA GLY A 68 -27.18 5.12 15.60
C GLY A 68 -26.49 4.37 14.45
N GLY A 69 -25.16 4.22 14.50
CA GLY A 69 -24.40 3.36 13.59
C GLY A 69 -24.60 1.87 13.88
N CYS A 70 -23.68 1.03 13.42
CA CYS A 70 -23.78 -0.41 13.55
C CYS A 70 -23.68 -0.85 15.04
N PRO A 71 -24.67 -1.55 15.59
CA PRO A 71 -24.60 -2.01 16.99
C PRO A 71 -23.45 -2.96 17.24
N TRP A 72 -23.09 -3.79 16.26
CA TRP A 72 -21.99 -4.74 16.39
C TRP A 72 -20.64 -4.02 16.45
N ASP A 73 -20.36 -3.10 15.51
CA ASP A 73 -19.10 -2.34 15.49
C ASP A 73 -18.94 -1.50 16.76
N ARG A 74 -20.02 -0.89 17.25
CA ARG A 74 -20.03 -0.08 18.45
C ARG A 74 -19.77 -0.85 19.74
N ALA A 75 -20.02 -2.15 19.73
CA ALA A 75 -19.79 -3.04 20.87
C ALA A 75 -18.36 -3.59 20.91
N GLN A 76 -17.55 -3.33 19.86
CA GLN A 76 -16.19 -3.82 19.79
C GLN A 76 -15.22 -2.98 20.64
N ASP A 77 -14.20 -3.66 21.14
CA ASP A 77 -13.01 -3.08 21.76
C ASP A 77 -11.75 -3.71 21.18
N HIS A 78 -10.58 -3.22 21.60
CA HIS A 78 -9.28 -3.78 21.16
C HIS A 78 -9.13 -5.27 21.45
N ARG A 79 -9.76 -5.80 22.48
CA ARG A 79 -9.64 -7.21 22.86
C ARG A 79 -10.56 -8.09 22.05
N SER A 80 -11.80 -7.65 21.81
CA SER A 80 -12.77 -8.41 21.02
C SER A 80 -12.32 -8.56 19.55
N LEU A 81 -11.66 -7.54 19.00
CA LEU A 81 -11.17 -7.54 17.63
C LEU A 81 -9.93 -8.41 17.40
N ARG A 82 -9.22 -8.83 18.44
CA ARG A 82 -7.98 -9.64 18.33
C ARG A 82 -8.12 -10.88 17.48
N THR A 83 -9.22 -11.60 17.65
CA THR A 83 -9.46 -12.85 16.91
C THR A 83 -9.71 -12.59 15.44
N TYR A 84 -10.50 -11.57 15.14
CA TYR A 84 -10.77 -11.15 13.76
C TYR A 84 -9.48 -10.69 13.09
N PHE A 85 -8.70 -9.82 13.72
CA PHE A 85 -7.42 -9.38 13.18
C PHE A 85 -6.47 -10.54 12.85
N LEU A 86 -6.39 -11.54 13.72
CA LEU A 86 -5.57 -12.73 13.48
C LEU A 86 -6.12 -13.56 12.31
N GLN A 87 -7.43 -13.67 12.17
CA GLN A 87 -8.09 -14.40 11.09
C GLN A 87 -7.73 -13.76 9.73
N GLU A 88 -7.89 -12.45 9.58
CA GLU A 88 -7.56 -11.73 8.34
C GLU A 88 -6.08 -11.90 7.96
N VAL A 89 -5.17 -11.90 8.96
CA VAL A 89 -3.75 -12.17 8.70
C VAL A 89 -3.53 -13.59 8.15
N TYR A 90 -4.24 -14.60 8.66
CA TYR A 90 -4.15 -15.95 8.12
C TYR A 90 -4.72 -16.06 6.70
N GLU A 91 -5.80 -15.35 6.40
CA GLU A 91 -6.40 -15.31 5.07
C GLU A 91 -5.46 -14.64 4.05
N VAL A 92 -4.74 -13.59 4.45
CA VAL A 92 -3.64 -13.01 3.66
C VAL A 92 -2.55 -14.05 3.37
N ILE A 93 -2.11 -14.82 4.37
CA ILE A 93 -1.07 -15.84 4.20
C ILE A 93 -1.56 -16.94 3.23
N ASP A 94 -2.79 -17.39 3.39
CA ASP A 94 -3.40 -18.41 2.52
C ASP A 94 -3.50 -17.92 1.06
N ALA A 95 -3.86 -16.67 0.84
CA ALA A 95 -3.88 -16.05 -0.49
C ALA A 95 -2.48 -15.96 -1.11
N ILE A 96 -1.45 -15.66 -0.31
CA ILE A 96 -0.04 -15.64 -0.75
C ILE A 96 0.41 -17.06 -1.12
N ASP A 97 0.13 -18.06 -0.29
CA ASP A 97 0.54 -19.44 -0.50
C ASP A 97 -0.10 -20.06 -1.75
N LYS A 98 -1.28 -19.55 -2.14
CA LYS A 98 -2.01 -19.95 -3.35
C LYS A 98 -1.69 -19.12 -4.59
N ASP A 99 -0.81 -18.14 -4.51
CA ASP A 99 -0.55 -17.15 -5.58
C ASP A 99 -1.84 -16.46 -6.08
N ASP A 100 -2.87 -16.31 -5.21
CA ASP A 100 -4.15 -15.69 -5.55
C ASP A 100 -4.13 -14.19 -5.30
N MET A 101 -3.70 -13.43 -6.31
CA MET A 101 -3.60 -11.96 -6.24
C MET A 101 -4.97 -11.26 -6.13
N VAL A 102 -6.05 -11.90 -6.51
CA VAL A 102 -7.41 -11.32 -6.39
C VAL A 102 -7.84 -11.38 -4.93
N ASN A 103 -7.71 -12.55 -4.32
CA ASN A 103 -8.01 -12.75 -2.91
C ASN A 103 -7.03 -11.96 -2.02
N LEU A 104 -5.73 -12.00 -2.31
CA LEU A 104 -4.73 -11.22 -1.57
C LEU A 104 -5.09 -9.73 -1.47
N LYS A 105 -5.62 -9.13 -2.55
CA LYS A 105 -6.07 -7.73 -2.52
C LYS A 105 -7.25 -7.54 -1.55
N GLU A 106 -8.17 -8.50 -1.50
CA GLU A 106 -9.35 -8.48 -0.62
C GLU A 106 -8.90 -8.57 0.84
N GLU A 107 -8.12 -9.59 1.18
CA GLU A 107 -7.65 -9.85 2.54
C GLU A 107 -6.74 -8.74 3.08
N LEU A 108 -5.91 -8.13 2.23
CA LEU A 108 -5.16 -6.92 2.61
C LEU A 108 -6.09 -5.74 2.92
N GLY A 109 -7.25 -5.66 2.29
CA GLY A 109 -8.30 -4.70 2.61
C GLY A 109 -8.89 -4.95 4.00
N ASP A 110 -9.12 -6.21 4.37
CA ASP A 110 -9.68 -6.59 5.66
C ASP A 110 -8.67 -6.39 6.79
N VAL A 111 -7.39 -6.70 6.57
CA VAL A 111 -6.31 -6.31 7.50
C VAL A 111 -6.24 -4.79 7.67
N LEU A 112 -6.35 -4.02 6.58
CA LEU A 112 -6.36 -2.56 6.65
C LEU A 112 -7.58 -2.04 7.44
N LEU A 113 -8.76 -2.66 7.26
CA LEU A 113 -9.95 -2.35 8.04
C LEU A 113 -9.70 -2.54 9.53
N GLN A 114 -9.07 -3.64 9.94
CA GLN A 114 -8.72 -3.88 11.35
C GLN A 114 -7.79 -2.79 11.89
N ILE A 115 -6.79 -2.37 11.12
CA ILE A 115 -5.87 -1.29 11.51
C ILE A 115 -6.64 0.02 11.73
N VAL A 116 -7.49 0.41 10.78
CA VAL A 116 -8.30 1.64 10.87
C VAL A 116 -9.28 1.56 12.03
N PHE A 117 -9.91 0.41 12.25
CA PHE A 117 -10.82 0.19 13.37
C PHE A 117 -10.12 0.43 14.71
N HIS A 118 -8.97 -0.21 14.92
CA HIS A 118 -8.16 -0.02 16.12
C HIS A 118 -7.73 1.45 16.30
N ALA A 119 -7.33 2.12 15.23
CA ALA A 119 -6.95 3.54 15.28
C ALA A 119 -8.14 4.43 15.69
N ARG A 120 -9.35 4.18 15.13
CA ARG A 120 -10.56 4.95 15.50
C ARG A 120 -11.00 4.72 16.95
N LEU A 121 -10.87 3.50 17.48
CA LEU A 121 -11.11 3.22 18.90
C LEU A 121 -10.13 3.99 19.78
N ALA A 122 -8.83 3.94 19.46
CA ALA A 122 -7.79 4.63 20.20
C ALA A 122 -7.95 6.17 20.18
N GLU A 123 -8.31 6.74 19.02
CA GLU A 123 -8.57 8.15 18.86
C GLU A 123 -9.77 8.63 19.71
N LYS A 124 -10.84 7.83 19.73
CA LYS A 124 -12.01 8.09 20.59
C LYS A 124 -11.66 8.12 22.08
N GLU A 125 -10.67 7.34 22.49
CA GLU A 125 -10.14 7.30 23.86
C GLU A 125 -9.03 8.34 24.11
N GLY A 126 -8.59 9.08 23.07
CA GLY A 126 -7.58 10.13 23.15
C GLY A 126 -6.14 9.62 23.21
N PHE A 127 -5.85 8.40 22.74
CA PHE A 127 -4.51 7.82 22.77
C PHE A 127 -3.68 8.16 21.53
N PHE A 128 -4.18 7.84 20.35
CA PHE A 128 -3.48 8.11 19.06
C PHE A 128 -4.47 8.06 17.88
N THR A 129 -4.05 8.64 16.76
CA THR A 129 -4.82 8.72 15.51
C THR A 129 -4.25 7.76 14.46
N MET A 130 -4.97 7.59 13.34
CA MET A 130 -4.44 6.87 12.17
C MET A 130 -3.19 7.55 11.60
N GLN A 131 -3.12 8.88 11.63
CA GLN A 131 -1.93 9.63 11.21
C GLN A 131 -0.71 9.26 12.05
N ASP A 132 -0.85 9.14 13.37
CA ASP A 132 0.25 8.74 14.26
C ASP A 132 0.76 7.33 13.93
N VAL A 133 -0.12 6.42 13.55
CA VAL A 133 0.26 5.06 13.11
C VAL A 133 1.10 5.12 11.83
N VAL A 134 0.65 5.91 10.84
CA VAL A 134 1.34 6.05 9.55
C VAL A 134 2.69 6.74 9.74
N ASP A 135 2.73 7.83 10.48
CA ASP A 135 3.96 8.59 10.71
C ASP A 135 4.97 7.76 11.50
N GLY A 136 4.52 7.06 12.55
CA GLY A 136 5.37 6.22 13.36
C GLY A 136 6.04 5.08 12.58
N ILE A 137 5.32 4.41 11.69
CA ILE A 137 5.93 3.37 10.83
C ILE A 137 6.85 3.98 9.77
N ASN A 138 6.48 5.10 9.16
CA ASN A 138 7.30 5.79 8.17
C ASN A 138 8.65 6.23 8.78
N GLU A 139 8.63 6.92 9.91
CA GLU A 139 9.84 7.33 10.63
C GLU A 139 10.72 6.14 11.03
N LYS A 140 10.08 5.05 11.51
CA LYS A 140 10.78 3.81 11.83
C LYS A 140 11.51 3.25 10.61
N MET A 141 10.86 3.21 9.43
CA MET A 141 11.46 2.69 8.20
C MET A 141 12.63 3.57 7.73
N ILE A 142 12.48 4.90 7.76
CA ILE A 142 13.56 5.85 7.44
C ILE A 142 14.77 5.61 8.37
N ARG A 143 14.54 5.58 9.68
CA ARG A 143 15.60 5.38 10.68
C ARG A 143 16.32 4.03 10.53
N ARG A 144 15.60 2.98 10.11
CA ARG A 144 16.19 1.64 9.92
C ARG A 144 16.96 1.49 8.60
N HIS A 145 16.82 2.45 7.68
CA HIS A 145 17.46 2.39 6.37
C HIS A 145 18.30 3.66 6.07
N PRO A 146 19.23 4.04 6.98
CA PRO A 146 20.00 5.29 6.82
C PRO A 146 20.82 5.31 5.52
N PHE A 147 21.26 4.14 5.04
CA PHE A 147 21.97 3.99 3.77
C PHE A 147 21.13 4.35 2.53
N VAL A 148 19.81 4.41 2.65
CA VAL A 148 18.89 4.81 1.56
C VAL A 148 18.52 6.29 1.69
N PHE A 149 18.26 6.76 2.90
CA PHE A 149 17.67 8.08 3.15
C PHE A 149 18.68 9.15 3.57
N GLU A 150 19.83 8.75 4.14
CA GLU A 150 20.94 9.64 4.47
C GLU A 150 22.07 9.41 3.47
N LYS A 151 22.79 10.49 3.07
CA LYS A 151 23.99 10.37 2.24
C LYS A 151 25.15 9.80 3.05
N ILE A 152 25.05 8.56 3.50
CA ILE A 152 26.11 7.86 4.21
C ILE A 152 26.95 7.12 3.17
N THR A 153 28.23 7.53 3.04
CA THR A 153 29.21 6.88 2.19
C THR A 153 29.41 5.40 2.56
N GLU A 154 29.16 4.54 1.62
CA GLU A 154 29.63 3.14 1.35
C GLU A 154 29.84 2.12 2.48
N LYS A 155 29.59 2.38 3.77
CA LYS A 155 30.05 1.49 4.84
C LYS A 155 29.00 0.55 5.45
N TYR A 156 27.72 0.67 5.06
CA TYR A 156 26.65 -0.14 5.66
C TYR A 156 25.77 -0.81 4.60
N SER A 157 25.82 -2.14 4.53
CA SER A 157 24.90 -2.91 3.68
C SER A 157 23.62 -3.23 4.45
N CYS A 158 22.50 -3.36 3.73
CA CYS A 158 21.18 -3.71 4.26
C CYS A 158 21.18 -4.99 5.13
N ALA A 159 22.12 -5.91 4.88
CA ALA A 159 22.26 -7.17 5.59
C ALA A 159 22.61 -7.05 7.10
N LEU A 160 23.15 -5.92 7.53
CA LEU A 160 23.53 -5.71 8.93
C LEU A 160 22.35 -5.34 9.86
N TYR A 161 21.18 -5.03 9.32
CA TYR A 161 20.01 -4.59 10.09
C TYR A 161 18.89 -5.64 10.19
N LEU A 162 19.10 -6.83 9.61
CA LEU A 162 18.15 -7.95 9.63
C LEU A 162 18.46 -8.99 10.74
N ALA A 163 19.42 -8.72 11.60
CA ALA A 163 19.75 -9.56 12.75
C ALA A 163 19.06 -9.09 14.03
#